data_cd48670bb7b1710160b089ebe3dd82a1
#
_entry.id   cd48670bb7b1710160b089ebe3dd82a1
#
_cell.length_a   1.000
_cell.length_b   1.000
_cell.length_c   1.000
_cell.angle_alpha   90.00
_cell.angle_beta   90.00
_cell.angle_gamma   90.00
#
_symmetry.space_group_name_H-M   'P 1'
#
loop_
_entity.id
_entity.type
_entity.pdbx_description
1 polymer ?
#
loop_
_entity_poly.entity_id
_entity_poly.type
_entity_poly.pdbx_seq_one_letter_code
_entity_poly.pdbx_strand_id
1 'polypeptide(L)'
;RIMVRNRTWLAFANENICNHRKALKELGFVNWTTNVKSKFAENDIVYLFMNDDRSVRFKLKVDKVDVPREDGNYWIDPAPNDNTYKLTLVAEYDGNLLKEDVLKRMEFKGGGSILNPSCNNTELLEYINDVFKVASQTVIFTLPSYYMVVDLESGAYCKTNVGHEVFNLKPNDADGRFYGYLPPHDNPNIKKLGASSKDDYVDGVMIVYVQKLPHSTNRRIVAFTDNARVYAKRQSNSYLNRFILENGTRTECTYTIESDYIYDLQAEPNPFVFKVSGDDLQMFRMQRFYTGRHPKQEIKMLLWLVNYLQRKGRDVDNDFDFQKEIQNVECDEVLSDASRQQPSYSEGTSGRTILKKANVSKQALKKANFKCEFDGSHYTFLTDKGIPYMEGHHLIPCTASNTERFWSENKRNIDCVENIICLCPTCHRRIHFGSKDEKDAIIRYLYNKRKSLLQVVGIEISITEMFTLYKLC
;
A
#
# COMPACT_ATOMS: atom_id res chain seq x y z
N ARG A 1 -11.15 -13.25 35.17
CA ARG A 1 -11.86 -12.31 34.27
C ARG A 1 -12.15 -13.02 32.97
N ILE A 2 -13.41 -13.38 32.73
CA ILE A 2 -13.89 -13.90 31.45
C ILE A 2 -13.71 -12.74 30.45
N MET A 3 -12.84 -12.91 29.45
CA MET A 3 -12.77 -11.97 28.31
C MET A 3 -14.12 -12.08 27.58
N VAL A 4 -14.95 -11.06 27.71
CA VAL A 4 -16.15 -10.92 26.86
C VAL A 4 -15.65 -10.70 25.44
N ARG A 5 -15.78 -11.69 24.60
CA ARG A 5 -15.41 -11.57 23.17
C ARG A 5 -16.43 -10.65 22.53
N ASN A 6 -16.01 -9.47 22.07
CA ASN A 6 -16.85 -8.55 21.32
C ASN A 6 -17.42 -9.28 20.10
N ARG A 7 -18.73 -9.16 19.91
CA ARG A 7 -19.43 -9.78 18.78
C ARG A 7 -19.39 -8.87 17.57
N THR A 8 -19.56 -9.45 16.41
CA THR A 8 -19.59 -8.74 15.13
C THR A 8 -20.94 -8.97 14.45
N TRP A 9 -21.52 -7.91 13.95
CA TRP A 9 -22.84 -7.88 13.32
C TRP A 9 -22.75 -7.31 11.91
N LEU A 10 -23.70 -7.69 11.05
CA LEU A 10 -23.98 -7.05 9.77
C LEU A 10 -25.40 -6.51 9.78
N ALA A 11 -25.55 -5.20 9.69
CA ALA A 11 -26.84 -4.51 9.67
C ALA A 11 -27.07 -3.86 8.30
N PHE A 12 -28.34 -3.63 7.98
CA PHE A 12 -28.77 -3.13 6.67
C PHE A 12 -29.43 -1.77 6.84
N ALA A 13 -28.79 -0.73 6.32
CA ALA A 13 -29.29 0.64 6.32
C ALA A 13 -30.15 0.90 5.09
N ASN A 14 -31.25 1.59 5.29
CA ASN A 14 -32.14 2.03 4.23
C ASN A 14 -32.13 3.56 4.17
N GLU A 15 -31.46 4.12 3.18
CA GLU A 15 -31.36 5.57 2.94
C GLU A 15 -32.69 6.22 2.57
N ASN A 16 -33.72 5.44 2.19
CA ASN A 16 -35.10 5.93 1.99
C ASN A 16 -35.88 6.13 3.30
N ILE A 17 -35.32 5.73 4.43
CA ILE A 17 -35.93 5.87 5.76
C ILE A 17 -35.16 6.89 6.60
N CYS A 18 -33.84 6.81 6.57
CA CYS A 18 -32.94 7.68 7.31
C CYS A 18 -31.66 7.93 6.51
N ASN A 19 -31.21 9.18 6.45
CA ASN A 19 -29.95 9.58 5.82
C ASN A 19 -28.74 9.17 6.69
N HIS A 20 -28.47 7.88 6.79
CA HIS A 20 -27.40 7.33 7.63
C HIS A 20 -26.03 7.87 7.26
N ARG A 21 -25.73 8.01 5.93
CA ARG A 21 -24.45 8.60 5.47
C ARG A 21 -24.25 10.00 6.00
N LYS A 22 -25.29 10.83 5.89
CA LYS A 22 -25.22 12.21 6.36
C LYS A 22 -25.08 12.27 7.87
N ALA A 23 -25.84 11.47 8.61
CA ALA A 23 -25.71 11.38 10.07
C ALA A 23 -24.32 10.95 10.50
N LEU A 24 -23.75 9.90 9.91
CA LEU A 24 -22.40 9.45 10.21
C LEU A 24 -21.33 10.50 9.91
N LYS A 25 -21.49 11.25 8.82
CA LYS A 25 -20.55 12.32 8.43
C LYS A 25 -20.61 13.54 9.37
N GLU A 26 -21.82 13.94 9.78
CA GLU A 26 -22.02 15.19 10.53
C GLU A 26 -21.96 14.96 12.06
N LEU A 27 -22.49 13.83 12.56
CA LEU A 27 -22.55 13.50 13.99
C LEU A 27 -21.43 12.54 14.42
N GLY A 28 -20.89 11.73 13.48
CA GLY A 28 -19.97 10.65 13.80
C GLY A 28 -20.66 9.39 14.35
N PHE A 29 -21.98 9.35 14.41
CA PHE A 29 -22.76 8.20 14.90
C PHE A 29 -24.17 8.15 14.27
N VAL A 30 -24.82 7.01 14.45
CA VAL A 30 -26.26 6.81 14.21
C VAL A 30 -26.89 6.10 15.39
N ASN A 31 -28.20 6.32 15.59
CA ASN A 31 -28.99 5.59 16.56
C ASN A 31 -29.75 4.44 15.88
N TRP A 32 -29.50 3.21 16.31
CA TRP A 32 -30.12 2.02 15.77
C TRP A 32 -31.24 1.55 16.68
N THR A 33 -32.45 1.39 16.15
CA THR A 33 -33.62 0.96 16.91
C THR A 33 -33.37 -0.38 17.61
N THR A 34 -33.66 -0.46 18.89
CA THR A 34 -33.67 -1.73 19.62
C THR A 34 -34.83 -2.59 19.18
N ASN A 35 -34.57 -3.84 18.84
CA ASN A 35 -35.60 -4.82 18.57
C ASN A 35 -35.21 -6.18 19.15
N VAL A 36 -36.19 -7.11 19.22
CA VAL A 36 -35.96 -8.43 19.80
C VAL A 36 -34.85 -9.22 19.12
N LYS A 37 -34.55 -8.92 17.87
CA LYS A 37 -33.53 -9.61 17.04
C LYS A 37 -32.13 -8.99 17.17
N SER A 38 -32.02 -7.71 17.43
CA SER A 38 -30.75 -7.02 17.62
C SER A 38 -30.38 -6.90 19.08
N LYS A 39 -29.61 -7.83 19.59
CA LYS A 39 -29.11 -7.81 20.97
C LYS A 39 -27.65 -7.37 20.96
N PHE A 40 -27.39 -6.13 20.51
CA PHE A 40 -26.07 -5.55 20.59
C PHE A 40 -25.66 -5.37 22.05
N ALA A 41 -24.35 -5.49 22.27
CA ALA A 41 -23.73 -5.13 23.54
C ALA A 41 -22.69 -4.04 23.31
N GLU A 42 -22.37 -3.27 24.34
CA GLU A 42 -21.30 -2.28 24.27
C GLU A 42 -19.99 -2.91 23.79
N ASN A 43 -19.28 -2.19 22.93
CA ASN A 43 -18.09 -2.61 22.23
C ASN A 43 -18.27 -3.66 21.12
N ASP A 44 -19.47 -4.14 20.84
CA ASP A 44 -19.74 -4.93 19.63
C ASP A 44 -19.40 -4.10 18.37
N ILE A 45 -18.97 -4.78 17.30
CA ILE A 45 -18.72 -4.18 15.99
C ILE A 45 -19.93 -4.42 15.09
N VAL A 46 -20.37 -3.37 14.40
CA VAL A 46 -21.47 -3.43 13.45
C VAL A 46 -20.96 -2.95 12.08
N TYR A 47 -20.98 -3.84 11.11
CA TYR A 47 -20.77 -3.45 9.71
C TYR A 47 -22.12 -3.03 9.11
N LEU A 48 -22.13 -1.91 8.39
CA LEU A 48 -23.35 -1.35 7.83
C LEU A 48 -23.37 -1.51 6.32
N PHE A 49 -24.29 -2.34 5.84
CA PHE A 49 -24.60 -2.48 4.41
C PHE A 49 -25.58 -1.39 4.01
N MET A 50 -25.23 -0.63 2.99
CA MET A 50 -26.02 0.47 2.46
C MET A 50 -26.87 0.00 1.27
N ASN A 51 -28.17 0.26 1.30
CA ASN A 51 -29.06 -0.19 0.25
C ASN A 51 -28.98 0.62 -1.04
N ASP A 52 -28.55 1.87 -0.97
CA ASP A 52 -28.46 2.82 -2.08
C ASP A 52 -27.39 2.44 -3.12
N ASP A 53 -26.24 1.96 -2.67
CA ASP A 53 -25.14 1.55 -3.55
C ASP A 53 -24.77 0.05 -3.43
N ARG A 54 -25.60 -0.70 -2.70
CA ARG A 54 -25.46 -2.16 -2.54
C ARG A 54 -24.08 -2.60 -2.06
N SER A 55 -23.58 -1.96 -1.00
CA SER A 55 -22.22 -2.21 -0.48
C SER A 55 -22.15 -2.10 1.04
N VAL A 56 -21.22 -2.82 1.68
CA VAL A 56 -20.83 -2.52 3.06
C VAL A 56 -19.89 -1.30 3.03
N ARG A 57 -20.26 -0.23 3.72
CA ARG A 57 -19.56 1.05 3.69
C ARG A 57 -18.95 1.46 5.01
N PHE A 58 -19.58 1.11 6.12
CA PHE A 58 -19.19 1.63 7.42
C PHE A 58 -18.89 0.50 8.39
N LYS A 59 -17.84 0.70 9.19
CA LYS A 59 -17.54 -0.06 10.38
C LYS A 59 -17.87 0.81 11.57
N LEU A 60 -18.80 0.36 12.39
CA LEU A 60 -19.32 1.05 13.55
C LEU A 60 -18.99 0.26 14.81
N LYS A 61 -18.98 0.93 15.95
CA LYS A 61 -18.85 0.36 17.28
C LYS A 61 -20.07 0.73 18.11
N VAL A 62 -20.62 -0.22 18.83
CA VAL A 62 -21.68 0.05 19.81
C VAL A 62 -21.06 0.77 21.00
N ASP A 63 -21.34 2.06 21.10
CA ASP A 63 -20.83 2.92 22.18
C ASP A 63 -21.70 2.80 23.43
N LYS A 64 -23.03 2.87 23.24
CA LYS A 64 -24.01 2.83 24.32
C LYS A 64 -25.23 2.02 23.91
N VAL A 65 -25.88 1.44 24.89
CA VAL A 65 -27.15 0.71 24.75
C VAL A 65 -28.24 1.42 25.51
N ASP A 66 -29.49 1.25 25.06
CA ASP A 66 -30.70 1.75 25.73
C ASP A 66 -30.70 3.27 25.95
N VAL A 67 -30.31 4.03 24.92
CA VAL A 67 -30.25 5.49 24.95
C VAL A 67 -31.33 6.13 24.07
N PRO A 68 -31.77 7.36 24.40
CA PRO A 68 -32.68 8.12 23.53
C PRO A 68 -32.09 8.36 22.15
N ARG A 69 -32.96 8.52 21.16
CA ARG A 69 -32.54 8.84 19.80
C ARG A 69 -32.06 10.30 19.68
N GLU A 70 -30.87 10.48 19.12
CA GLU A 70 -30.26 11.81 18.86
C GLU A 70 -30.16 12.14 17.36
N ASP A 71 -30.34 11.15 16.47
CA ASP A 71 -30.23 11.30 15.02
C ASP A 71 -31.57 11.55 14.30
N GLY A 72 -32.62 11.92 15.05
CA GLY A 72 -33.98 12.10 14.53
C GLY A 72 -34.11 13.07 13.35
N ASN A 73 -33.27 14.11 13.29
CA ASN A 73 -33.27 15.10 12.19
C ASN A 73 -32.78 14.53 10.85
N TYR A 74 -32.22 13.34 10.81
CA TYR A 74 -31.76 12.67 9.59
C TYR A 74 -32.77 11.67 9.04
N TRP A 75 -33.87 11.47 9.73
CA TRP A 75 -34.99 10.65 9.27
C TRP A 75 -35.81 11.38 8.21
N ILE A 76 -36.29 10.63 7.20
CA ILE A 76 -37.14 11.17 6.13
C ILE A 76 -38.55 11.37 6.64
N ASP A 77 -39.10 10.38 7.32
CA ASP A 77 -40.36 10.44 8.07
C ASP A 77 -40.06 10.74 9.55
N PRO A 78 -41.06 11.09 10.36
CA PRO A 78 -40.86 11.31 11.78
C PRO A 78 -40.14 10.12 12.45
N ALA A 79 -39.02 10.41 13.09
CA ALA A 79 -38.23 9.39 13.73
C ALA A 79 -39.03 8.68 14.86
N PRO A 80 -38.87 7.37 15.06
CA PRO A 80 -39.47 6.67 16.17
C PRO A 80 -39.01 7.24 17.52
N ASN A 81 -39.93 7.41 18.45
CA ASN A 81 -39.60 7.74 19.84
C ASN A 81 -39.34 6.44 20.60
N ASP A 82 -38.11 5.95 20.46
CA ASP A 82 -37.69 4.64 21.02
C ASP A 82 -36.30 4.74 21.66
N ASN A 83 -36.00 3.77 22.50
CA ASN A 83 -34.67 3.54 23.00
C ASN A 83 -33.83 2.88 21.90
N THR A 84 -32.57 3.23 21.83
CA THR A 84 -31.67 2.89 20.72
C THR A 84 -30.31 2.40 21.18
N TYR A 85 -29.59 1.80 20.25
CA TYR A 85 -28.14 1.63 20.36
C TYR A 85 -27.44 2.82 19.69
N LYS A 86 -26.49 3.46 20.37
CA LYS A 86 -25.63 4.47 19.75
C LYS A 86 -24.45 3.78 19.07
N LEU A 87 -24.40 3.87 17.74
CA LEU A 87 -23.37 3.26 16.91
C LEU A 87 -22.42 4.33 16.39
N THR A 88 -21.21 4.36 16.92
CA THR A 88 -20.19 5.38 16.57
C THR A 88 -19.34 4.91 15.40
N LEU A 89 -19.03 5.82 14.48
CA LEU A 89 -18.21 5.57 13.31
C LEU A 89 -16.77 5.22 13.71
N VAL A 90 -16.28 4.08 13.20
CA VAL A 90 -14.89 3.64 13.36
C VAL A 90 -14.11 3.81 12.07
N ALA A 91 -14.70 3.42 10.93
CA ALA A 91 -14.07 3.52 9.62
C ALA A 91 -15.11 3.52 8.50
N GLU A 92 -14.75 4.14 7.39
CA GLU A 92 -15.48 4.14 6.13
C GLU A 92 -14.65 3.46 5.04
N TYR A 93 -15.32 2.80 4.08
CA TYR A 93 -14.69 2.17 2.93
C TYR A 93 -15.51 2.41 1.66
N ASP A 94 -14.94 3.16 0.70
CA ASP A 94 -15.61 3.54 -0.54
C ASP A 94 -15.23 2.67 -1.76
N GLY A 95 -14.34 1.70 -1.58
CA GLY A 95 -13.87 0.85 -2.67
C GLY A 95 -14.88 -0.21 -3.12
N ASN A 96 -14.45 -1.04 -4.08
CA ASN A 96 -15.31 -2.02 -4.76
C ASN A 96 -15.28 -3.42 -4.13
N LEU A 97 -14.38 -3.70 -3.18
CA LEU A 97 -14.23 -5.04 -2.61
C LEU A 97 -15.42 -5.47 -1.74
N LEU A 98 -16.23 -4.53 -1.23
CA LEU A 98 -17.40 -4.81 -0.40
C LEU A 98 -18.73 -4.56 -1.12
N LYS A 99 -18.74 -4.51 -2.46
CA LYS A 99 -19.97 -4.50 -3.25
C LYS A 99 -20.70 -5.85 -3.20
N GLU A 100 -22.00 -5.82 -3.32
CA GLU A 100 -22.85 -6.99 -3.21
C GLU A 100 -22.47 -8.14 -4.15
N ASP A 101 -22.08 -7.84 -5.38
CA ASP A 101 -21.64 -8.84 -6.36
C ASP A 101 -20.36 -9.57 -5.94
N VAL A 102 -19.46 -8.90 -5.23
CA VAL A 102 -18.28 -9.51 -4.61
C VAL A 102 -18.68 -10.32 -3.38
N LEU A 103 -19.50 -9.75 -2.50
CA LEU A 103 -19.97 -10.43 -1.28
C LEU A 103 -20.76 -11.71 -1.59
N LYS A 104 -21.52 -11.75 -2.70
CA LYS A 104 -22.23 -12.97 -3.15
C LYS A 104 -21.29 -14.14 -3.44
N ARG A 105 -20.05 -13.87 -3.83
CA ARG A 105 -19.00 -14.90 -4.01
C ARG A 105 -18.50 -15.48 -2.68
N MET A 106 -18.83 -14.80 -1.59
CA MET A 106 -18.61 -15.24 -0.20
C MET A 106 -19.90 -15.75 0.45
N GLU A 107 -20.83 -16.27 -0.36
CA GLU A 107 -22.13 -16.79 0.09
C GLU A 107 -23.04 -15.77 0.79
N PHE A 108 -22.83 -14.48 0.53
CA PHE A 108 -23.76 -13.45 0.98
C PHE A 108 -25.10 -13.59 0.25
N LYS A 109 -26.14 -13.84 1.02
CA LYS A 109 -27.49 -14.10 0.46
C LYS A 109 -28.36 -12.85 0.38
N GLY A 110 -27.83 -11.69 0.77
CA GLY A 110 -28.62 -10.50 0.99
C GLY A 110 -29.43 -10.62 2.28
N GLY A 111 -30.19 -9.62 2.57
CA GLY A 111 -31.07 -9.66 3.74
C GLY A 111 -31.65 -8.29 4.03
N GLY A 112 -32.86 -8.26 4.58
CA GLY A 112 -33.52 -7.05 5.05
C GLY A 112 -33.52 -6.93 6.56
N SER A 113 -32.77 -7.78 7.28
CA SER A 113 -32.72 -7.77 8.73
C SER A 113 -31.31 -8.00 9.26
N ILE A 114 -31.05 -7.52 10.44
CA ILE A 114 -29.81 -7.78 11.18
C ILE A 114 -29.60 -9.28 11.28
N LEU A 115 -28.43 -9.72 10.79
CA LEU A 115 -28.01 -11.09 10.96
C LEU A 115 -27.43 -11.27 12.36
N ASN A 116 -27.49 -12.50 12.88
CA ASN A 116 -26.89 -12.82 14.17
C ASN A 116 -25.36 -12.51 14.16
N PRO A 117 -24.67 -12.51 15.32
CA PRO A 117 -23.27 -12.08 15.42
C PRO A 117 -22.30 -12.77 14.49
N SER A 118 -22.59 -13.97 14.03
CA SER A 118 -21.76 -14.71 13.09
C SER A 118 -22.26 -14.59 11.65
N CYS A 119 -23.41 -14.01 11.38
CA CYS A 119 -24.16 -14.11 10.13
C CYS A 119 -24.38 -15.57 9.68
N ASN A 120 -24.12 -16.53 10.52
CA ASN A 120 -23.91 -17.94 10.17
C ASN A 120 -22.88 -18.12 9.04
N ASN A 121 -22.01 -17.11 8.80
CA ASN A 121 -20.97 -17.08 7.80
C ASN A 121 -19.77 -16.28 8.33
N THR A 122 -18.94 -16.97 9.11
CA THR A 122 -17.75 -16.39 9.74
C THR A 122 -16.76 -15.89 8.69
N GLU A 123 -16.60 -16.60 7.56
CA GLU A 123 -15.67 -16.22 6.50
C GLU A 123 -16.04 -14.88 5.85
N LEU A 124 -17.33 -14.60 5.67
CA LEU A 124 -17.81 -13.31 5.18
C LEU A 124 -17.44 -12.17 6.13
N LEU A 125 -17.66 -12.35 7.42
CA LEU A 125 -17.31 -11.34 8.42
C LEU A 125 -15.79 -11.13 8.53
N GLU A 126 -14.99 -12.18 8.46
CA GLU A 126 -13.54 -12.10 8.41
C GLU A 126 -13.07 -11.33 7.16
N TYR A 127 -13.64 -11.65 6.00
CA TYR A 127 -13.37 -10.94 4.75
C TYR A 127 -13.67 -9.44 4.86
N ILE A 128 -14.87 -9.08 5.35
CA ILE A 128 -15.26 -7.67 5.54
C ILE A 128 -14.27 -6.97 6.49
N ASN A 129 -13.93 -7.61 7.62
CA ASN A 129 -12.97 -7.05 8.56
C ASN A 129 -11.58 -6.85 7.95
N ASP A 130 -11.11 -7.80 7.13
CA ASP A 130 -9.81 -7.72 6.48
C ASP A 130 -9.77 -6.61 5.42
N VAL A 131 -10.88 -6.35 4.70
CA VAL A 131 -10.97 -5.20 3.80
C VAL A 131 -10.83 -3.88 4.56
N PHE A 132 -11.51 -3.72 5.70
CA PHE A 132 -11.34 -2.53 6.54
C PHE A 132 -9.92 -2.41 7.11
N LYS A 133 -9.26 -3.53 7.44
CA LYS A 133 -7.84 -3.51 7.85
C LYS A 133 -6.93 -3.02 6.74
N VAL A 134 -7.09 -3.56 5.51
CA VAL A 134 -6.33 -3.11 4.34
C VAL A 134 -6.54 -1.61 4.13
N ALA A 135 -7.79 -1.15 4.13
CA ALA A 135 -8.11 0.25 3.94
C ALA A 135 -7.50 1.16 5.03
N SER A 136 -7.47 0.73 6.28
CA SER A 136 -6.88 1.50 7.39
C SER A 136 -5.35 1.54 7.36
N GLN A 137 -4.70 0.57 6.71
CA GLN A 137 -3.24 0.49 6.61
C GLN A 137 -2.67 1.23 5.39
N THR A 138 -3.51 1.75 4.51
CA THR A 138 -3.12 2.42 3.26
C THR A 138 -2.70 3.89 3.44
N VAL A 139 -2.08 4.24 4.56
CA VAL A 139 -1.56 5.61 4.79
C VAL A 139 -0.37 5.94 3.86
N ILE A 140 0.33 4.93 3.33
CA ILE A 140 1.57 5.09 2.54
C ILE A 140 1.29 5.08 1.04
N PHE A 141 0.22 4.43 0.59
CA PHE A 141 -0.21 4.42 -0.81
C PHE A 141 -1.73 4.25 -0.90
N THR A 142 -2.32 4.82 -1.94
CA THR A 142 -3.75 4.62 -2.19
C THR A 142 -3.95 3.22 -2.74
N LEU A 143 -4.69 2.38 -2.02
CA LEU A 143 -5.09 1.08 -2.55
C LEU A 143 -5.93 1.34 -3.81
N PRO A 144 -5.51 0.88 -4.99
CA PRO A 144 -6.27 1.13 -6.19
C PRO A 144 -7.64 0.46 -6.09
N SER A 145 -8.66 1.15 -6.56
CA SER A 145 -10.03 0.62 -6.59
C SER A 145 -10.14 -0.62 -7.48
N TYR A 146 -9.20 -0.77 -8.40
CA TYR A 146 -9.16 -1.85 -9.38
C TYR A 146 -7.75 -2.43 -9.52
N TYR A 147 -7.68 -3.75 -9.66
CA TYR A 147 -6.44 -4.45 -9.98
C TYR A 147 -6.72 -5.60 -10.95
N MET A 148 -5.65 -6.04 -11.59
CA MET A 148 -5.63 -7.20 -12.47
C MET A 148 -4.44 -8.08 -12.10
N VAL A 149 -4.68 -9.37 -11.94
CA VAL A 149 -3.62 -10.37 -11.75
C VAL A 149 -3.33 -11.03 -13.09
N VAL A 150 -2.07 -11.02 -13.49
CA VAL A 150 -1.57 -11.51 -14.79
C VAL A 150 -0.64 -12.70 -14.57
N ASP A 151 -0.98 -13.85 -15.13
CA ASP A 151 -0.12 -15.04 -15.13
C ASP A 151 0.83 -15.01 -16.33
N LEU A 152 2.11 -14.94 -16.06
CA LEU A 152 3.17 -14.87 -17.08
C LEU A 152 3.39 -16.18 -17.83
N GLU A 153 2.87 -17.31 -17.32
CA GLU A 153 3.13 -18.64 -17.86
C GLU A 153 1.87 -19.42 -18.31
N SER A 154 0.72 -18.75 -18.42
CA SER A 154 -0.54 -19.42 -18.69
C SER A 154 -0.74 -19.85 -20.15
N GLY A 155 0.09 -19.37 -21.08
CA GLY A 155 0.00 -19.68 -22.51
C GLY A 155 0.71 -20.97 -22.89
N ALA A 156 0.08 -21.79 -23.76
CA ALA A 156 0.73 -22.96 -24.33
C ALA A 156 1.97 -22.59 -25.18
N TYR A 157 2.00 -21.39 -25.71
CA TYR A 157 3.08 -20.85 -26.56
C TYR A 157 4.39 -20.66 -25.80
N CYS A 158 4.33 -20.20 -24.55
CA CYS A 158 5.51 -19.98 -23.71
C CYS A 158 6.27 -21.27 -23.32
N LYS A 159 5.70 -22.44 -23.60
CA LYS A 159 6.37 -23.73 -23.34
C LYS A 159 7.39 -24.12 -24.39
N THR A 160 7.26 -23.61 -25.60
CA THR A 160 8.06 -24.00 -26.77
C THR A 160 8.79 -22.86 -27.46
N ASN A 161 8.38 -21.61 -27.23
CA ASN A 161 8.93 -20.43 -27.89
C ASN A 161 9.11 -19.26 -26.88
N VAL A 162 10.01 -18.33 -27.20
CA VAL A 162 10.16 -17.06 -26.48
C VAL A 162 9.04 -16.13 -26.96
N GLY A 163 8.06 -15.87 -26.11
CA GLY A 163 6.96 -14.94 -26.38
C GLY A 163 7.29 -13.50 -25.96
N HIS A 164 6.41 -12.56 -26.31
CA HIS A 164 6.53 -11.14 -25.96
C HIS A 164 6.48 -10.90 -24.43
N GLU A 165 5.98 -11.85 -23.66
CA GLU A 165 5.89 -11.82 -22.20
C GLU A 165 7.24 -11.69 -21.50
N VAL A 166 8.34 -12.04 -22.16
CA VAL A 166 9.71 -11.88 -21.61
C VAL A 166 10.06 -10.44 -21.26
N PHE A 167 9.36 -9.49 -21.88
CA PHE A 167 9.56 -8.07 -21.64
C PHE A 167 8.69 -7.51 -20.52
N ASN A 168 7.73 -8.26 -19.99
CA ASN A 168 6.79 -7.74 -19.00
C ASN A 168 7.45 -7.22 -17.71
N LEU A 169 8.57 -7.80 -17.32
CA LEU A 169 9.32 -7.41 -16.12
C LEU A 169 10.64 -6.70 -16.42
N LYS A 170 10.85 -6.27 -17.65
CA LYS A 170 12.07 -5.56 -18.07
C LYS A 170 11.75 -4.11 -18.42
N PRO A 171 12.50 -3.13 -17.87
CA PRO A 171 12.38 -1.76 -18.31
C PRO A 171 12.77 -1.65 -19.79
N ASN A 172 12.18 -0.71 -20.49
CA ASN A 172 12.56 -0.41 -21.86
C ASN A 172 13.82 0.44 -21.88
N ASP A 173 14.77 0.10 -22.76
CA ASP A 173 16.07 0.78 -22.83
C ASP A 173 15.94 2.24 -23.31
N ALA A 174 14.87 2.59 -24.02
CA ALA A 174 14.69 3.93 -24.58
C ALA A 174 14.21 4.95 -23.55
N ASP A 175 13.36 4.55 -22.59
CA ASP A 175 12.69 5.47 -21.66
C ASP A 175 12.63 4.98 -20.21
N GLY A 176 13.10 3.75 -19.94
CA GLY A 176 13.08 3.14 -18.59
C GLY A 176 11.71 2.66 -18.12
N ARG A 177 10.65 2.83 -18.92
CA ARG A 177 9.29 2.44 -18.57
C ARG A 177 9.04 0.96 -18.81
N PHE A 178 7.99 0.43 -18.20
CA PHE A 178 7.58 -0.97 -18.33
C PHE A 178 6.34 -1.08 -19.23
N TYR A 179 6.42 -1.99 -20.20
CA TYR A 179 5.39 -2.24 -21.20
C TYR A 179 4.98 -3.71 -21.16
N GLY A 180 3.79 -3.96 -20.61
CA GLY A 180 3.26 -5.29 -20.38
C GLY A 180 2.50 -5.82 -21.59
N TYR A 181 2.85 -7.02 -21.99
CA TYR A 181 2.18 -7.78 -23.07
C TYR A 181 1.19 -8.78 -22.48
N LEU A 182 0.02 -8.84 -23.08
CA LEU A 182 -0.95 -9.91 -22.91
C LEU A 182 -1.15 -10.63 -24.25
N PRO A 183 -1.36 -11.96 -24.28
CA PRO A 183 -1.48 -12.71 -25.53
C PRO A 183 -2.57 -12.25 -26.49
N PRO A 184 -2.44 -12.55 -27.80
CA PRO A 184 -3.17 -11.91 -28.90
C PRO A 184 -4.68 -11.96 -28.85
N HIS A 185 -5.26 -13.00 -28.34
CA HIS A 185 -6.72 -13.20 -28.38
C HIS A 185 -7.43 -12.60 -27.16
N ASP A 186 -6.71 -11.79 -26.37
CA ASP A 186 -7.13 -11.51 -25.01
C ASP A 186 -6.88 -10.03 -24.64
N ASN A 187 -7.53 -9.10 -25.35
CA ASN A 187 -7.51 -7.70 -24.97
C ASN A 187 -8.10 -7.51 -23.55
N PRO A 188 -7.53 -6.61 -22.73
CA PRO A 188 -8.06 -6.32 -21.42
C PRO A 188 -9.51 -5.83 -21.48
N ASN A 189 -10.35 -6.33 -20.59
CA ASN A 189 -11.68 -5.77 -20.41
C ASN A 189 -11.60 -4.59 -19.43
N ILE A 190 -11.27 -3.41 -19.94
CA ILE A 190 -11.07 -2.20 -19.12
C ILE A 190 -12.34 -1.74 -18.38
N LYS A 191 -13.53 -2.16 -18.82
CA LYS A 191 -14.80 -1.89 -18.08
C LYS A 191 -14.78 -2.56 -16.70
N LYS A 192 -14.12 -3.72 -16.56
CA LYS A 192 -13.91 -4.38 -15.25
C LYS A 192 -12.89 -3.66 -14.40
N LEU A 193 -12.19 -2.69 -14.95
CA LEU A 193 -11.22 -1.81 -14.29
C LEU A 193 -11.76 -0.38 -14.11
N GLY A 194 -13.06 -0.20 -14.25
CA GLY A 194 -13.73 1.08 -13.99
C GLY A 194 -13.87 2.02 -15.18
N ALA A 195 -13.39 1.63 -16.36
CA ALA A 195 -13.52 2.45 -17.58
C ALA A 195 -14.95 2.47 -18.12
N SER A 196 -15.31 3.55 -18.78
CA SER A 196 -16.56 3.66 -19.54
C SER A 196 -16.45 2.88 -20.87
N SER A 197 -17.58 2.72 -21.57
CA SER A 197 -17.59 2.02 -22.87
C SER A 197 -16.92 2.81 -24.00
N LYS A 198 -16.60 4.08 -23.77
CA LYS A 198 -15.98 4.99 -24.75
C LYS A 198 -14.49 5.17 -24.52
N ASP A 199 -13.97 4.68 -23.40
CA ASP A 199 -12.56 4.87 -23.04
C ASP A 199 -11.67 3.89 -23.81
N ASP A 200 -10.53 4.37 -24.28
CA ASP A 200 -9.50 3.56 -24.92
C ASP A 200 -8.52 2.97 -23.91
N TYR A 201 -8.44 3.55 -22.73
CA TYR A 201 -7.58 3.10 -21.62
C TYR A 201 -8.17 3.48 -20.26
N VAL A 202 -7.55 2.97 -19.20
CA VAL A 202 -7.80 3.32 -17.80
C VAL A 202 -6.49 3.47 -17.06
N ASP A 203 -6.37 4.51 -16.23
CA ASP A 203 -5.21 4.80 -15.38
C ASP A 203 -5.43 4.34 -13.94
N GLY A 204 -4.33 4.28 -13.17
CA GLY A 204 -4.39 4.01 -11.73
C GLY A 204 -4.72 2.55 -11.39
N VAL A 205 -4.41 1.62 -12.28
CA VAL A 205 -4.68 0.19 -12.06
C VAL A 205 -3.46 -0.48 -11.43
N MET A 206 -3.68 -1.27 -10.38
CA MET A 206 -2.66 -2.17 -9.87
C MET A 206 -2.55 -3.40 -10.77
N ILE A 207 -1.34 -3.71 -11.21
CA ILE A 207 -1.05 -4.96 -11.93
C ILE A 207 -0.18 -5.85 -11.06
N VAL A 208 -0.61 -7.07 -10.84
CA VAL A 208 0.12 -8.09 -10.09
C VAL A 208 0.53 -9.20 -11.04
N TYR A 209 1.83 -9.38 -11.21
CA TYR A 209 2.38 -10.43 -12.06
C TYR A 209 2.67 -11.68 -11.24
N VAL A 210 2.18 -12.80 -11.71
CA VAL A 210 2.40 -14.10 -11.06
C VAL A 210 3.08 -15.08 -12.01
N GLN A 211 3.82 -16.02 -11.44
CA GLN A 211 4.52 -17.07 -12.13
C GLN A 211 4.31 -18.42 -11.43
N LYS A 212 4.31 -19.50 -12.20
CA LYS A 212 4.20 -20.85 -11.67
C LYS A 212 5.41 -21.21 -10.81
N LEU A 213 5.15 -21.83 -9.67
CA LEU A 213 6.21 -22.42 -8.85
C LEU A 213 6.79 -23.67 -9.53
N PRO A 214 8.09 -23.92 -9.44
CA PRO A 214 8.69 -25.17 -9.89
C PRO A 214 7.98 -26.37 -9.27
N HIS A 215 7.70 -27.39 -10.10
CA HIS A 215 7.08 -28.65 -9.67
C HIS A 215 5.71 -28.50 -8.97
N SER A 216 5.00 -27.40 -9.19
CA SER A 216 3.71 -27.10 -8.56
C SER A 216 2.74 -26.49 -9.58
N THR A 217 1.44 -26.58 -9.28
CA THR A 217 0.41 -25.81 -10.00
C THR A 217 0.18 -24.43 -9.40
N ASN A 218 0.71 -24.17 -8.20
CA ASN A 218 0.57 -22.91 -7.50
C ASN A 218 1.29 -21.75 -8.22
N ARG A 219 0.84 -20.52 -7.97
CA ARG A 219 1.41 -19.29 -8.52
C ARG A 219 1.96 -18.43 -7.41
N ARG A 220 3.18 -17.90 -7.59
CA ARG A 220 3.76 -16.87 -6.70
C ARG A 220 3.70 -15.51 -7.35
N ILE A 221 3.56 -14.46 -6.57
CA ILE A 221 3.79 -13.10 -7.06
C ILE A 221 5.29 -12.93 -7.35
N VAL A 222 5.59 -12.37 -8.52
CA VAL A 222 6.98 -12.09 -8.95
C VAL A 222 7.23 -10.61 -9.19
N ALA A 223 6.18 -9.81 -9.40
CA ALA A 223 6.27 -8.35 -9.48
C ALA A 223 4.87 -7.73 -9.34
N PHE A 224 4.81 -6.43 -9.06
CA PHE A 224 3.58 -5.64 -9.17
C PHE A 224 3.90 -4.17 -9.42
N THR A 225 2.92 -3.43 -9.91
CA THR A 225 2.87 -1.98 -9.90
C THR A 225 1.52 -1.53 -9.35
N ASP A 226 1.47 -0.46 -8.61
CA ASP A 226 0.23 0.09 -8.05
C ASP A 226 -0.36 1.23 -8.88
N ASN A 227 0.32 1.61 -9.98
CA ASN A 227 -0.12 2.69 -10.86
C ASN A 227 0.23 2.40 -12.33
N ALA A 228 -0.61 1.63 -13.00
CA ALA A 228 -0.46 1.34 -14.41
C ALA A 228 -1.60 1.93 -15.24
N ARG A 229 -1.30 2.21 -16.52
CA ARG A 229 -2.28 2.42 -17.58
C ARG A 229 -2.56 1.10 -18.27
N VAL A 230 -3.83 0.78 -18.47
CA VAL A 230 -4.29 -0.43 -19.19
C VAL A 230 -5.11 -0.01 -20.40
N TYR A 231 -4.68 -0.44 -21.58
CA TYR A 231 -5.34 -0.13 -22.85
C TYR A 231 -6.38 -1.19 -23.23
N ALA A 232 -7.50 -0.73 -23.80
CA ALA A 232 -8.54 -1.63 -24.34
C ALA A 232 -8.06 -2.41 -25.55
N LYS A 233 -7.14 -1.82 -26.32
CA LYS A 233 -6.55 -2.41 -27.53
C LYS A 233 -5.04 -2.38 -27.44
N ARG A 234 -4.39 -3.24 -28.20
CA ARG A 234 -2.95 -3.29 -28.31
C ARG A 234 -2.39 -2.01 -28.87
N GLN A 235 -1.30 -1.59 -28.29
CA GLN A 235 -0.47 -0.48 -28.72
C GLN A 235 0.79 -1.03 -29.39
N SER A 236 1.29 -0.35 -30.40
CA SER A 236 2.61 -0.56 -30.96
C SER A 236 3.35 0.77 -30.96
N ASN A 237 4.64 0.72 -30.71
CA ASN A 237 5.49 1.88 -30.75
C ASN A 237 6.91 1.47 -31.18
N SER A 238 7.24 1.77 -32.42
CA SER A 238 8.54 1.43 -33.03
C SER A 238 9.73 2.09 -32.30
N TYR A 239 9.51 3.19 -31.61
CA TYR A 239 10.51 3.85 -30.77
C TYR A 239 11.04 2.95 -29.64
N LEU A 240 10.20 2.03 -29.12
CA LEU A 240 10.59 1.11 -28.07
C LEU A 240 11.58 0.04 -28.53
N ASN A 241 11.73 -0.14 -29.84
CA ASN A 241 12.68 -1.08 -30.47
C ASN A 241 12.64 -2.51 -29.86
N ARG A 242 11.45 -2.96 -29.47
CA ARG A 242 11.22 -4.30 -28.92
C ARG A 242 10.71 -5.24 -30.00
N PHE A 243 11.37 -6.38 -30.15
CA PHE A 243 10.99 -7.41 -31.10
C PHE A 243 11.38 -8.79 -30.59
N ILE A 244 10.70 -9.80 -31.12
CA ILE A 244 11.11 -11.20 -31.03
C ILE A 244 11.34 -11.76 -32.41
N LEU A 245 12.05 -12.87 -32.49
CA LEU A 245 12.22 -13.64 -33.74
C LEU A 245 11.22 -14.78 -33.75
N GLU A 246 10.20 -14.68 -34.59
CA GLU A 246 9.24 -15.76 -34.86
C GLU A 246 9.60 -16.44 -36.17
N ASN A 247 10.03 -17.69 -36.12
CA ASN A 247 10.46 -18.45 -37.31
C ASN A 247 11.51 -17.72 -38.18
N GLY A 248 12.42 -17.00 -37.53
CA GLY A 248 13.44 -16.19 -38.22
C GLY A 248 12.96 -14.83 -38.72
N THR A 249 11.68 -14.48 -38.54
CA THR A 249 11.10 -13.17 -38.88
C THR A 249 11.06 -12.28 -37.66
N ARG A 250 11.54 -11.04 -37.81
CA ARG A 250 11.48 -10.02 -36.78
C ARG A 250 10.03 -9.53 -36.60
N THR A 251 9.43 -9.81 -35.44
CA THR A 251 8.08 -9.37 -35.09
C THR A 251 8.15 -8.31 -33.99
N GLU A 252 7.55 -7.13 -34.24
CA GLU A 252 7.50 -6.04 -33.26
C GLU A 252 6.61 -6.42 -32.08
N CYS A 253 7.06 -6.07 -30.86
CA CYS A 253 6.32 -6.34 -29.65
C CYS A 253 5.28 -5.24 -29.40
N THR A 254 4.04 -5.68 -29.22
CA THR A 254 2.92 -4.84 -28.81
C THR A 254 2.73 -4.90 -27.29
N TYR A 255 1.98 -3.97 -26.73
CA TYR A 255 1.68 -3.94 -25.32
C TYR A 255 0.23 -3.47 -25.06
N THR A 256 -0.27 -3.78 -23.88
CA THR A 256 -1.59 -3.33 -23.38
C THR A 256 -1.50 -2.73 -21.98
N ILE A 257 -0.34 -2.80 -21.34
CA ILE A 257 -0.07 -2.27 -20.00
C ILE A 257 1.15 -1.36 -20.11
N GLU A 258 1.10 -0.23 -19.42
CA GLU A 258 2.20 0.73 -19.34
C GLU A 258 2.33 1.23 -17.91
N SER A 259 3.54 1.25 -17.36
CA SER A 259 3.82 1.78 -16.04
C SER A 259 5.23 2.37 -15.95
N ASP A 260 5.40 3.36 -15.07
CA ASP A 260 6.69 4.01 -14.87
C ASP A 260 7.65 3.13 -14.05
N TYR A 261 7.11 2.23 -13.23
CA TYR A 261 7.90 1.33 -12.37
C TYR A 261 7.16 0.03 -12.07
N ILE A 262 7.91 -0.96 -11.65
CA ILE A 262 7.42 -2.17 -11.01
C ILE A 262 8.21 -2.45 -9.73
N TYR A 263 7.56 -3.07 -8.76
CA TYR A 263 8.23 -3.69 -7.61
C TYR A 263 8.62 -5.11 -8.01
N ASP A 264 9.92 -5.38 -8.16
CA ASP A 264 10.45 -6.70 -8.49
C ASP A 264 10.50 -7.57 -7.21
N LEU A 265 9.82 -8.70 -7.25
CA LEU A 265 9.69 -9.67 -6.16
C LEU A 265 10.31 -11.03 -6.52
N GLN A 266 11.07 -11.13 -7.62
CA GLN A 266 11.64 -12.40 -8.05
C GLN A 266 12.59 -13.00 -7.01
N ALA A 267 13.33 -12.13 -6.27
CA ALA A 267 14.24 -12.50 -5.20
C ALA A 267 13.59 -12.53 -3.80
N GLU A 268 12.28 -12.28 -3.68
CA GLU A 268 11.60 -12.32 -2.37
C GLU A 268 11.58 -13.75 -1.83
N PRO A 269 12.17 -14.01 -0.64
CA PRO A 269 12.29 -15.37 -0.10
C PRO A 269 10.95 -15.96 0.32
N ASN A 270 9.98 -15.10 0.71
CA ASN A 270 8.65 -15.49 1.16
C ASN A 270 7.55 -14.79 0.34
N PRO A 271 7.46 -15.07 -0.97
CA PRO A 271 6.46 -14.44 -1.82
C PRO A 271 5.05 -14.91 -1.45
N PHE A 272 4.05 -14.09 -1.74
CA PHE A 272 2.68 -14.55 -1.66
C PHE A 272 2.43 -15.65 -2.71
N VAL A 273 1.80 -16.74 -2.27
CA VAL A 273 1.48 -17.89 -3.12
C VAL A 273 -0.02 -18.08 -3.22
N PHE A 274 -0.53 -18.01 -4.45
CA PHE A 274 -1.88 -18.46 -4.76
C PHE A 274 -1.89 -20.00 -4.80
N LYS A 275 -2.62 -20.61 -3.88
CA LYS A 275 -2.81 -22.06 -3.87
C LYS A 275 -3.90 -22.43 -4.86
N VAL A 276 -3.56 -23.33 -5.78
CA VAL A 276 -4.46 -23.84 -6.82
C VAL A 276 -4.90 -25.24 -6.42
N SER A 277 -6.14 -25.39 -5.93
CA SER A 277 -6.75 -26.68 -5.58
C SER A 277 -8.27 -26.58 -5.76
N GLY A 278 -8.91 -27.62 -6.28
CA GLY A 278 -10.35 -27.65 -6.49
C GLY A 278 -10.84 -26.52 -7.40
N ASP A 279 -11.75 -25.69 -6.90
CA ASP A 279 -12.35 -24.57 -7.65
C ASP A 279 -11.31 -23.47 -7.99
N ASP A 280 -10.23 -23.38 -7.24
CA ASP A 280 -9.14 -22.44 -7.51
C ASP A 280 -8.34 -22.79 -8.77
N LEU A 281 -8.43 -24.06 -9.26
CA LEU A 281 -7.87 -24.44 -10.56
C LEU A 281 -8.46 -23.61 -11.72
N GLN A 282 -9.67 -23.11 -11.56
CA GLN A 282 -10.29 -22.23 -12.56
C GLN A 282 -9.72 -20.82 -12.55
N MET A 283 -9.06 -20.42 -11.48
CA MET A 283 -8.46 -19.09 -11.30
C MET A 283 -7.46 -18.76 -12.40
N PHE A 284 -6.60 -19.73 -12.77
CA PHE A 284 -5.55 -19.57 -13.76
C PHE A 284 -5.79 -20.33 -15.07
N ARG A 285 -7.02 -20.71 -15.38
CA ARG A 285 -7.39 -21.18 -16.75
C ARG A 285 -7.33 -20.05 -17.77
N MET A 286 -7.52 -18.79 -17.30
CA MET A 286 -7.35 -17.58 -18.06
C MET A 286 -6.03 -16.91 -17.64
N GLN A 287 -5.36 -16.26 -18.55
CA GLN A 287 -4.06 -15.60 -18.31
C GLN A 287 -4.15 -14.44 -17.32
N ARG A 288 -5.36 -14.04 -16.91
CA ARG A 288 -5.60 -12.96 -15.98
C ARG A 288 -6.96 -13.07 -15.29
N PHE A 289 -7.08 -12.43 -14.15
CA PHE A 289 -8.36 -12.14 -13.51
C PHE A 289 -8.39 -10.72 -12.95
N TYR A 290 -9.58 -10.24 -12.72
CA TYR A 290 -9.86 -8.88 -12.28
C TYR A 290 -10.36 -8.84 -10.84
N THR A 291 -10.34 -7.65 -10.24
CA THR A 291 -10.86 -7.35 -8.90
C THR A 291 -12.14 -8.12 -8.57
N GLY A 292 -12.16 -8.76 -7.43
CA GLY A 292 -13.33 -9.43 -6.87
C GLY A 292 -13.66 -10.79 -7.50
N ARG A 293 -12.80 -11.36 -8.34
CA ARG A 293 -13.00 -12.69 -8.92
C ARG A 293 -12.85 -13.81 -7.90
N HIS A 294 -11.86 -13.70 -7.01
CA HIS A 294 -11.50 -14.67 -5.99
C HIS A 294 -11.30 -13.98 -4.62
N PRO A 295 -12.37 -13.46 -4.00
CA PRO A 295 -12.27 -12.53 -2.86
C PRO A 295 -11.41 -13.04 -1.71
N LYS A 296 -11.52 -14.33 -1.35
CA LYS A 296 -10.76 -14.91 -0.24
C LYS A 296 -9.24 -14.85 -0.44
N GLN A 297 -8.75 -15.14 -1.64
CA GLN A 297 -7.32 -15.10 -1.93
C GLN A 297 -6.85 -13.68 -2.23
N GLU A 298 -7.67 -12.91 -2.89
CA GLU A 298 -7.37 -11.53 -3.26
C GLU A 298 -7.15 -10.66 -2.03
N ILE A 299 -8.00 -10.78 -0.99
CA ILE A 299 -7.80 -9.99 0.24
C ILE A 299 -6.51 -10.39 0.99
N LYS A 300 -6.16 -11.67 1.00
CA LYS A 300 -4.89 -12.14 1.57
C LYS A 300 -3.68 -11.63 0.77
N MET A 301 -3.79 -11.59 -0.55
CA MET A 301 -2.80 -10.98 -1.43
C MET A 301 -2.63 -9.49 -1.14
N LEU A 302 -3.73 -8.74 -1.05
CA LEU A 302 -3.69 -7.30 -0.75
C LEU A 302 -3.07 -7.04 0.62
N LEU A 303 -3.44 -7.79 1.65
CA LEU A 303 -2.82 -7.70 2.98
C LEU A 303 -1.31 -7.97 2.91
N TRP A 304 -0.90 -8.99 2.14
CA TRP A 304 0.51 -9.30 1.96
C TRP A 304 1.26 -8.17 1.24
N LEU A 305 0.68 -7.60 0.16
CA LEU A 305 1.26 -6.48 -0.58
C LEU A 305 1.38 -5.23 0.29
N VAL A 306 0.34 -4.91 1.08
CA VAL A 306 0.39 -3.80 2.05
C VAL A 306 1.52 -4.01 3.05
N ASN A 307 1.60 -5.19 3.65
CA ASN A 307 2.66 -5.52 4.60
C ASN A 307 4.05 -5.50 3.96
N TYR A 308 4.16 -5.95 2.70
CA TYR A 308 5.40 -5.86 1.93
C TYR A 308 5.83 -4.41 1.72
N LEU A 309 4.93 -3.55 1.26
CA LEU A 309 5.21 -2.13 1.05
C LEU A 309 5.54 -1.41 2.36
N GLN A 310 4.85 -1.74 3.46
CA GLN A 310 5.17 -1.22 4.78
C GLN A 310 6.56 -1.66 5.27
N ARG A 311 6.94 -2.93 5.03
CA ARG A 311 8.29 -3.43 5.34
C ARG A 311 9.34 -2.71 4.48
N LYS A 312 9.11 -2.59 3.17
CA LYS A 312 10.00 -1.86 2.26
C LYS A 312 10.05 -0.36 2.59
N GLY A 313 8.93 0.23 2.96
CA GLY A 313 8.89 1.62 3.44
C GLY A 313 9.64 1.83 4.76
N ARG A 314 9.80 0.77 5.58
CA ARG A 314 10.66 0.81 6.78
C ARG A 314 12.14 0.59 6.46
N ASP A 315 12.43 -0.21 5.44
CA ASP A 315 13.80 -0.44 4.93
C ASP A 315 14.31 0.75 4.09
N VAL A 316 13.42 1.45 3.45
CA VAL A 316 13.63 2.74 2.80
C VAL A 316 13.18 3.77 3.82
N ASP A 317 13.99 4.71 4.17
CA ASP A 317 13.80 5.80 5.13
C ASP A 317 12.49 6.62 4.86
N ASN A 318 11.42 5.91 4.55
CA ASN A 318 10.11 6.47 4.22
C ASN A 318 9.33 6.62 5.51
N ASP A 319 9.58 7.72 6.14
CA ASP A 319 9.09 7.99 7.44
C ASP A 319 8.25 9.27 7.43
N PHE A 320 7.19 9.26 6.67
CA PHE A 320 6.25 10.39 6.71
C PHE A 320 5.93 10.78 8.16
N ASP A 321 5.67 9.78 9.01
CA ASP A 321 5.42 10.00 10.43
C ASP A 321 6.68 10.52 11.16
N PHE A 322 7.85 9.99 10.82
CA PHE A 322 9.11 10.46 11.38
C PHE A 322 9.44 11.87 10.86
N GLN A 323 9.24 12.18 9.57
CA GLN A 323 9.40 13.54 9.05
C GLN A 323 8.44 14.51 9.75
N LYS A 324 7.21 14.09 10.00
CA LYS A 324 6.24 14.87 10.78
C LYS A 324 6.71 15.08 12.23
N GLU A 325 7.27 14.06 12.85
CA GLU A 325 7.87 14.16 14.18
C GLU A 325 9.05 15.14 14.18
N ILE A 326 9.95 15.07 13.18
CA ILE A 326 11.05 16.02 12.98
C ILE A 326 10.54 17.46 12.88
N GLN A 327 9.44 17.71 12.16
CA GLN A 327 8.89 19.06 12.05
C GLN A 327 8.38 19.58 13.40
N ASN A 328 7.79 18.71 14.22
CA ASN A 328 7.12 19.07 15.47
C ASN A 328 8.06 19.15 16.67
N VAL A 329 9.17 18.40 16.67
CA VAL A 329 10.10 18.40 17.81
C VAL A 329 10.80 19.76 17.93
N GLU A 330 10.85 20.28 19.16
CA GLU A 330 11.67 21.43 19.53
C GLU A 330 13.04 20.91 20.00
N CYS A 331 14.10 21.42 19.41
CA CYS A 331 15.47 21.02 19.72
C CYS A 331 16.30 22.28 19.98
N ASP A 332 16.31 22.74 21.24
CA ASP A 332 17.07 23.92 21.65
C ASP A 332 18.43 23.56 22.25
N GLU A 333 18.63 22.31 22.66
CA GLU A 333 19.89 21.85 23.23
C GLU A 333 20.81 21.25 22.14
N VAL A 334 22.11 21.53 22.24
CA VAL A 334 23.13 20.80 21.48
C VAL A 334 23.23 19.40 22.06
N LEU A 335 22.76 18.41 21.29
CA LEU A 335 22.85 17.02 21.72
C LEU A 335 24.31 16.62 21.85
N SER A 336 24.64 15.91 22.92
CA SER A 336 25.91 15.20 23.04
C SER A 336 26.10 14.25 21.86
N ASP A 337 27.34 13.93 21.51
CA ASP A 337 27.72 13.08 20.36
C ASP A 337 26.83 11.83 20.20
N ALA A 338 25.81 11.95 19.35
CA ALA A 338 24.82 10.89 19.12
C ALA A 338 25.47 9.64 18.50
N SER A 339 26.62 9.80 17.81
CA SER A 339 27.34 8.69 17.20
C SER A 339 27.88 7.67 18.21
N ARG A 340 28.08 8.10 19.47
CA ARG A 340 28.58 7.24 20.57
C ARG A 340 27.47 6.65 21.43
N GLN A 341 26.23 7.05 21.24
CA GLN A 341 25.10 6.52 22.01
C GLN A 341 24.67 5.17 21.46
N GLN A 342 24.41 4.21 22.36
CA GLN A 342 23.93 2.90 21.96
C GLN A 342 22.59 3.02 21.22
N PRO A 343 22.44 2.35 20.04
CA PRO A 343 21.18 2.32 19.33
C PRO A 343 20.07 1.68 20.16
N SER A 344 18.87 2.22 20.06
CA SER A 344 17.67 1.66 20.69
C SER A 344 16.80 0.98 19.65
N TYR A 345 16.18 -0.14 20.03
CA TYR A 345 15.37 -0.96 19.14
C TYR A 345 14.00 -1.23 19.75
N SER A 346 12.99 -1.38 18.91
CA SER A 346 11.71 -1.98 19.27
C SER A 346 11.61 -3.38 18.69
N GLU A 347 11.05 -4.31 19.45
CA GLU A 347 10.72 -5.64 18.97
C GLU A 347 9.24 -5.69 18.62
N GLY A 348 8.92 -6.10 17.40
CA GLY A 348 7.56 -6.27 16.91
C GLY A 348 7.36 -7.66 16.29
N THR A 349 6.13 -8.02 16.00
CA THR A 349 5.77 -9.30 15.35
C THR A 349 6.41 -9.50 13.98
N SER A 350 6.96 -8.43 13.37
CA SER A 350 7.64 -8.43 12.08
C SER A 350 9.16 -8.25 12.15
N GLY A 351 9.77 -8.35 13.36
CA GLY A 351 11.20 -8.22 13.57
C GLY A 351 11.64 -6.97 14.34
N ARG A 352 12.96 -6.82 14.47
CA ARG A 352 13.62 -5.75 15.21
C ARG A 352 13.68 -4.48 14.36
N THR A 353 13.19 -3.36 14.90
CA THR A 353 13.20 -2.05 14.23
C THR A 353 14.01 -1.06 15.04
N ILE A 354 14.85 -0.24 14.38
CA ILE A 354 15.57 0.85 15.05
C ILE A 354 14.64 1.99 15.45
N LEU A 355 14.82 2.50 16.66
CA LEU A 355 14.14 3.71 17.13
C LEU A 355 15.00 4.93 16.79
N LYS A 356 14.68 5.60 15.69
CA LYS A 356 15.33 6.83 15.24
C LYS A 356 14.94 8.00 16.13
N LYS A 357 15.84 8.97 16.31
CA LYS A 357 15.63 10.14 17.16
C LYS A 357 15.33 11.37 16.33
N ALA A 358 14.09 11.85 16.34
CA ALA A 358 13.65 13.03 15.60
C ALA A 358 14.43 14.31 15.97
N ASN A 359 14.86 14.46 17.20
CA ASN A 359 15.67 15.59 17.65
C ASN A 359 17.07 15.62 17.03
N VAL A 360 17.69 14.43 16.76
CA VAL A 360 18.97 14.33 16.04
C VAL A 360 18.80 14.83 14.60
N SER A 361 17.75 14.35 13.92
CA SER A 361 17.41 14.81 12.58
C SER A 361 17.09 16.31 12.54
N LYS A 362 16.33 16.83 13.50
CA LYS A 362 16.04 18.27 13.62
C LYS A 362 17.32 19.09 13.76
N GLN A 363 18.28 18.62 14.53
CA GLN A 363 19.57 19.28 14.67
C GLN A 363 20.36 19.31 13.35
N ALA A 364 20.32 18.24 12.56
CA ALA A 364 20.93 18.20 11.22
C ALA A 364 20.29 19.24 10.30
N LEU A 365 18.96 19.35 10.28
CA LEU A 365 18.25 20.36 9.50
C LEU A 365 18.62 21.80 9.92
N LYS A 366 18.70 22.06 11.22
CA LYS A 366 19.15 23.36 11.77
C LYS A 366 20.59 23.69 11.34
N LYS A 367 21.52 22.73 11.41
CA LYS A 367 22.91 22.91 10.94
C LYS A 367 23.00 23.23 9.46
N ALA A 368 22.10 22.68 8.64
CA ALA A 368 22.00 22.99 7.20
C ALA A 368 21.23 24.30 6.92
N ASN A 369 20.83 25.05 7.95
CA ASN A 369 20.00 26.26 7.84
C ASN A 369 18.72 26.02 7.03
N PHE A 370 18.13 24.84 7.11
CA PHE A 370 16.95 24.43 6.36
C PHE A 370 17.09 24.65 4.84
N LYS A 371 18.27 24.37 4.31
CA LYS A 371 18.55 24.40 2.87
C LYS A 371 18.86 23.00 2.37
N CYS A 372 18.41 22.71 1.14
CA CYS A 372 18.72 21.43 0.51
C CYS A 372 20.23 21.29 0.31
N GLU A 373 20.83 20.24 0.86
CA GLU A 373 22.27 20.03 0.79
C GLU A 373 22.76 19.52 -0.57
N PHE A 374 21.87 19.00 -1.42
CA PHE A 374 22.17 18.67 -2.81
C PHE A 374 22.29 19.95 -3.65
N ASP A 375 21.31 20.84 -3.54
CA ASP A 375 21.33 22.16 -4.18
C ASP A 375 20.58 23.16 -3.31
N GLY A 376 21.31 24.12 -2.73
CA GLY A 376 20.77 25.12 -1.81
C GLY A 376 19.78 26.12 -2.44
N SER A 377 19.65 26.12 -3.77
CA SER A 377 18.68 26.94 -4.51
C SER A 377 17.30 26.31 -4.63
N HIS A 378 17.17 25.02 -4.28
CA HIS A 378 15.90 24.33 -4.37
C HIS A 378 14.84 24.97 -3.45
N TYR A 379 13.76 25.41 -4.08
CA TYR A 379 12.60 25.97 -3.39
C TYR A 379 11.72 24.89 -2.78
N THR A 380 11.16 25.18 -1.62
CA THR A 380 10.15 24.36 -0.96
C THR A 380 9.13 25.28 -0.27
N PHE A 381 7.97 24.72 0.13
CA PHE A 381 6.96 25.51 0.85
C PHE A 381 7.41 25.83 2.29
N LEU A 382 6.77 26.82 2.90
CA LEU A 382 6.99 27.18 4.30
C LEU A 382 6.05 26.38 5.21
N THR A 383 6.58 25.95 6.35
CA THR A 383 5.78 25.37 7.43
C THR A 383 4.97 26.46 8.14
N ASP A 384 4.04 26.10 9.03
CA ASP A 384 3.27 27.03 9.88
C ASP A 384 4.16 27.95 10.73
N LYS A 385 5.41 27.55 10.99
CA LYS A 385 6.42 28.33 11.71
C LYS A 385 7.22 29.27 10.79
N GLY A 386 6.86 29.38 9.51
CA GLY A 386 7.57 30.22 8.52
C GLY A 386 8.95 29.71 8.12
N ILE A 387 9.27 28.45 8.40
CA ILE A 387 10.56 27.81 8.09
C ILE A 387 10.38 26.96 6.82
N PRO A 388 11.36 26.94 5.89
CA PRO A 388 11.30 26.05 4.72
C PRO A 388 11.14 24.59 5.16
N TYR A 389 10.18 23.88 4.53
CA TYR A 389 9.97 22.46 4.81
C TYR A 389 11.11 21.65 4.20
N MET A 390 11.87 20.97 5.04
CA MET A 390 12.97 20.08 4.65
C MET A 390 12.83 18.73 5.33
N GLU A 391 13.33 17.68 4.71
CA GLU A 391 13.30 16.31 5.21
C GLU A 391 14.71 15.85 5.58
N GLY A 392 14.82 15.11 6.69
CA GLY A 392 16.07 14.51 7.14
C GLY A 392 16.26 13.13 6.47
N HIS A 393 17.37 12.91 5.77
CA HIS A 393 17.69 11.64 5.12
C HIS A 393 18.98 11.05 5.68
N HIS A 394 18.93 9.79 6.14
CA HIS A 394 20.13 9.06 6.55
C HIS A 394 20.92 8.59 5.32
N LEU A 395 22.10 9.19 5.10
CA LEU A 395 22.97 8.84 3.96
C LEU A 395 23.42 7.39 4.00
N ILE A 396 23.81 6.87 5.16
CA ILE A 396 23.89 5.43 5.42
C ILE A 396 22.51 5.03 5.94
N PRO A 397 21.72 4.23 5.18
CA PRO A 397 20.36 3.90 5.57
C PRO A 397 20.28 3.32 6.99
N CYS A 398 19.53 3.97 7.86
CA CYS A 398 19.41 3.62 9.28
C CYS A 398 18.43 2.45 9.46
N THR A 399 18.81 1.28 8.94
CA THR A 399 18.11 0.02 9.11
C THR A 399 18.64 -0.72 10.34
N ALA A 400 17.88 -1.68 10.88
CA ALA A 400 18.34 -2.47 12.03
C ALA A 400 19.67 -3.19 11.73
N SER A 401 19.80 -3.76 10.51
CA SER A 401 21.02 -4.49 10.09
C SER A 401 22.24 -3.58 9.95
N ASN A 402 22.09 -2.42 9.30
CA ASN A 402 23.19 -1.47 9.15
C ASN A 402 23.59 -0.90 10.51
N THR A 403 22.62 -0.52 11.33
CA THR A 403 22.90 0.02 12.68
C THR A 403 23.61 -0.99 13.56
N GLU A 404 23.19 -2.25 13.52
CA GLU A 404 23.83 -3.33 14.27
C GLU A 404 25.26 -3.60 13.76
N ARG A 405 25.49 -3.57 12.45
CA ARG A 405 26.81 -3.70 11.84
C ARG A 405 27.76 -2.62 12.36
N PHE A 406 27.42 -1.34 12.19
CA PHE A 406 28.30 -0.24 12.60
C PHE A 406 28.51 -0.18 14.12
N TRP A 407 27.49 -0.59 14.91
CA TRP A 407 27.65 -0.68 16.35
C TRP A 407 28.54 -1.84 16.77
N SER A 408 28.41 -3.01 16.15
CA SER A 408 29.25 -4.17 16.47
C SER A 408 30.70 -3.97 16.08
N GLU A 409 30.97 -3.45 14.87
CA GLU A 409 32.29 -3.27 14.31
C GLU A 409 33.04 -2.08 14.92
N ASN A 410 32.39 -0.93 15.05
CA ASN A 410 33.06 0.34 15.35
C ASN A 410 32.52 1.04 16.60
N LYS A 411 31.51 0.48 17.28
CA LYS A 411 30.80 1.14 18.38
C LYS A 411 30.29 2.53 17.99
N ARG A 412 29.73 2.61 16.77
CA ARG A 412 29.15 3.86 16.22
C ARG A 412 27.69 3.67 15.86
N ASN A 413 26.90 4.63 16.28
CA ASN A 413 25.50 4.72 15.93
C ASN A 413 25.35 5.60 14.67
N ILE A 414 24.76 5.06 13.63
CA ILE A 414 24.53 5.78 12.37
C ILE A 414 23.29 6.72 12.42
N ASP A 415 22.50 6.69 13.49
CA ASP A 415 21.51 7.73 13.79
C ASP A 415 22.17 8.92 14.47
N CYS A 416 22.97 9.66 13.69
CA CYS A 416 23.74 10.82 14.14
C CYS A 416 23.70 11.94 13.11
N VAL A 417 23.97 13.16 13.57
CA VAL A 417 23.85 14.38 12.74
C VAL A 417 24.74 14.34 11.49
N GLU A 418 25.91 13.72 11.59
CA GLU A 418 26.89 13.60 10.51
C GLU A 418 26.40 12.72 9.36
N ASN A 419 25.51 11.75 9.67
CA ASN A 419 24.89 10.85 8.70
C ASN A 419 23.56 11.37 8.16
N ILE A 420 22.99 12.42 8.74
CA ILE A 420 21.68 12.94 8.31
C ILE A 420 21.87 14.13 7.38
N ILE A 421 21.27 14.05 6.22
CA ILE A 421 21.30 15.07 5.15
C ILE A 421 19.97 15.83 5.17
N CYS A 422 20.05 17.16 5.07
CA CYS A 422 18.89 18.02 4.88
C CYS A 422 18.54 18.10 3.40
N LEU A 423 17.38 17.61 2.98
CA LEU A 423 16.94 17.60 1.60
C LEU A 423 15.57 18.23 1.42
N CYS A 424 15.34 18.86 0.27
CA CYS A 424 13.98 19.18 -0.13
C CYS A 424 13.21 17.89 -0.47
N PRO A 425 11.87 17.87 -0.37
CA PRO A 425 11.06 16.66 -0.62
C PRO A 425 11.35 16.02 -1.99
N THR A 426 11.62 16.83 -3.02
CA THR A 426 11.94 16.34 -4.35
C THR A 426 13.24 15.55 -4.37
N CYS A 427 14.32 16.09 -3.79
CA CYS A 427 15.62 15.39 -3.74
C CYS A 427 15.57 14.16 -2.85
N HIS A 428 14.85 14.21 -1.73
CA HIS A 428 14.64 13.06 -0.86
C HIS A 428 13.93 11.92 -1.62
N ARG A 429 12.85 12.23 -2.33
CA ARG A 429 12.14 11.26 -3.16
C ARG A 429 12.95 10.74 -4.34
N ARG A 430 13.81 11.56 -4.95
CA ARG A 430 14.75 11.12 -6.02
C ARG A 430 15.68 10.01 -5.53
N ILE A 431 16.18 10.09 -4.30
CA ILE A 431 17.02 9.03 -3.72
C ILE A 431 16.24 7.72 -3.59
N HIS A 432 14.95 7.80 -3.24
CA HIS A 432 14.13 6.60 -3.05
C HIS A 432 13.54 6.04 -4.34
N PHE A 433 13.08 6.90 -5.25
CA PHE A 433 12.26 6.52 -6.40
C PHE A 433 12.85 6.90 -7.76
N GLY A 434 13.95 7.66 -7.80
CA GLY A 434 14.60 8.07 -9.04
C GLY A 434 15.18 6.88 -9.82
N SER A 435 15.53 7.12 -11.09
CA SER A 435 16.28 6.17 -11.91
C SER A 435 17.64 5.84 -11.28
N LYS A 436 18.29 4.77 -11.75
CA LYS A 436 19.64 4.40 -11.27
C LYS A 436 20.62 5.55 -11.41
N ASP A 437 20.61 6.23 -12.56
CA ASP A 437 21.53 7.33 -12.85
C ASP A 437 21.28 8.55 -11.94
N GLU A 438 20.01 8.90 -11.69
CA GLU A 438 19.67 9.98 -10.77
C GLU A 438 20.06 9.68 -9.33
N LYS A 439 19.86 8.44 -8.89
CA LYS A 439 20.30 7.99 -7.56
C LYS A 439 21.81 8.00 -7.44
N ASP A 440 22.54 7.47 -8.45
CA ASP A 440 24.00 7.48 -8.46
C ASP A 440 24.53 8.92 -8.33
N ALA A 441 24.03 9.82 -9.14
CA ALA A 441 24.48 11.22 -9.16
C ALA A 441 24.30 11.90 -7.78
N ILE A 442 23.10 11.78 -7.18
CA ILE A 442 22.81 12.44 -5.91
C ILE A 442 23.56 11.77 -4.74
N ILE A 443 23.62 10.43 -4.67
CA ILE A 443 24.33 9.72 -3.60
C ILE A 443 25.82 9.97 -3.68
N ARG A 444 26.41 9.95 -4.86
CA ARG A 444 27.85 10.28 -5.07
C ARG A 444 28.17 11.69 -4.59
N TYR A 445 27.34 12.66 -4.94
CA TYR A 445 27.52 14.04 -4.49
C TYR A 445 27.44 14.16 -2.96
N LEU A 446 26.40 13.61 -2.35
CA LEU A 446 26.18 13.68 -0.91
C LEU A 446 27.25 12.90 -0.12
N TYR A 447 27.70 11.74 -0.62
CA TYR A 447 28.81 10.99 -0.04
C TYR A 447 30.09 11.81 0.00
N ASN A 448 30.48 12.43 -1.13
CA ASN A 448 31.68 13.25 -1.18
C ASN A 448 31.61 14.44 -0.20
N LYS A 449 30.44 15.01 -0.04
CA LYS A 449 30.18 16.11 0.91
C LYS A 449 30.28 15.68 2.37
N ARG A 450 29.87 14.45 2.71
CA ARG A 450 29.76 13.96 4.09
C ARG A 450 30.91 13.04 4.54
N LYS A 451 31.69 12.51 3.61
CA LYS A 451 32.76 11.54 3.90
C LYS A 451 33.66 11.97 5.06
N SER A 452 34.18 13.19 5.03
CA SER A 452 35.07 13.68 6.08
C SER A 452 34.37 13.81 7.44
N LEU A 453 33.11 14.24 7.46
CA LEU A 453 32.33 14.35 8.69
C LEU A 453 32.05 12.97 9.31
N LEU A 454 31.71 11.98 8.49
CA LEU A 454 31.54 10.59 8.94
C LEU A 454 32.83 10.02 9.54
N GLN A 455 33.97 10.28 8.89
CA GLN A 455 35.29 9.85 9.38
C GLN A 455 35.64 10.48 10.74
N VAL A 456 35.33 11.77 10.95
CA VAL A 456 35.59 12.46 12.22
C VAL A 456 34.86 11.80 13.37
N VAL A 457 33.65 11.29 13.15
CA VAL A 457 32.88 10.58 14.20
C VAL A 457 33.16 9.07 14.21
N GLY A 458 34.13 8.60 13.44
CA GLY A 458 34.56 7.19 13.41
C GLY A 458 33.65 6.27 12.62
N ILE A 459 32.87 6.80 11.68
CA ILE A 459 32.07 6.03 10.73
C ILE A 459 32.83 5.96 9.42
N GLU A 460 33.35 4.80 9.08
CA GLU A 460 34.09 4.55 7.83
C GLU A 460 33.23 3.74 6.88
N ILE A 461 33.06 4.25 5.66
CA ILE A 461 32.35 3.58 4.58
C ILE A 461 32.94 4.02 3.24
N SER A 462 33.17 3.08 2.33
CA SER A 462 33.62 3.36 0.97
C SER A 462 32.46 3.75 0.06
N ILE A 463 32.75 4.41 -1.07
CA ILE A 463 31.72 4.72 -2.09
C ILE A 463 31.10 3.45 -2.68
N THR A 464 31.87 2.38 -2.83
CA THR A 464 31.38 1.09 -3.33
C THR A 464 30.41 0.46 -2.35
N GLU A 465 30.73 0.46 -1.04
CA GLU A 465 29.79 0.01 -0.02
C GLU A 465 28.54 0.87 0.03
N MET A 466 28.68 2.22 -0.09
CA MET A 466 27.54 3.11 -0.15
C MET A 466 26.60 2.74 -1.31
N PHE A 467 27.16 2.51 -2.50
CA PHE A 467 26.38 2.09 -3.66
C PHE A 467 25.72 0.74 -3.49
N THR A 468 26.37 -0.19 -2.81
CA THR A 468 25.77 -1.49 -2.47
C THR A 468 24.53 -1.31 -1.58
N LEU A 469 24.58 -0.41 -0.59
CA LEU A 469 23.42 -0.10 0.26
C LEU A 469 22.23 0.47 -0.52
N TYR A 470 22.50 1.20 -1.61
CA TYR A 470 21.47 1.77 -2.50
C TYR A 470 21.16 0.90 -3.72
N LYS A 471 21.75 -0.31 -3.82
CA LYS A 471 21.59 -1.25 -4.96
C LYS A 471 21.94 -0.61 -6.30
N LEU A 472 23.01 0.20 -6.32
CA LEU A 472 23.51 0.90 -7.50
C LEU A 472 24.64 0.16 -8.19
N CYS A 473 25.20 -0.86 -7.56
CA CYS A 473 26.23 -1.75 -8.12
C CYS A 473 25.60 -2.88 -8.92
#